data_aa1cb42e45b38c5e7a73c6e8c3e25fda
#
_entry.id   aa1cb42e45b38c5e7a73c6e8c3e25fda
#
_cell.length_a   1.000
_cell.length_b   1.000
_cell.length_c   1.000
_cell.angle_alpha   90.00
_cell.angle_beta   90.00
_cell.angle_gamma   90.00
#
_symmetry.space_group_name_H-M   'P 1'
#
loop_
_entity.id
_entity.type
_entity.pdbx_description
1 polymer ?
#
loop_
_entity_poly.entity_id
_entity_poly.type
_entity_poly.pdbx_seq_one_letter_code
_entity_poly.pdbx_strand_id
1 'polypeptide(L)'
;MATRRIQVGEIAGTDEPDWEPLIALMAPELVGSFMWMFPVTLADGTRVEAYKHRVTRRYLYLDAELRAWGYRDDGRYGLQRSVAAILELVLAPWWERGHADPDEVVLCWDAIERARRLDLARR
;
A
#
# COMPACT_ATOMS: atom_id res chain seq x y z
N MET A 1 9.27 -18.02 7.88
CA MET A 1 8.37 -17.85 8.18
C MET A 1 7.18 -18.30 7.51
N ALA A 2 6.54 -18.87 8.12
CA ALA A 2 5.38 -19.51 7.65
C ALA A 2 4.34 -18.55 7.18
N THR A 3 4.51 -17.32 7.57
CA THR A 3 3.50 -16.34 7.36
C THR A 3 3.05 -16.26 5.95
N ARG A 4 3.98 -15.94 5.08
CA ARG A 4 3.65 -15.69 3.74
C ARG A 4 3.08 -16.87 3.03
N ARG A 5 3.70 -18.02 3.24
CA ARG A 5 3.27 -19.20 2.59
C ARG A 5 1.89 -19.62 3.01
N ILE A 6 1.60 -19.49 4.29
CA ILE A 6 0.30 -19.85 4.80
C ILE A 6 -0.76 -18.96 4.20
N GLN A 7 -0.45 -17.69 4.07
CA GLN A 7 -1.43 -16.82 3.51
C GLN A 7 -1.81 -17.14 2.12
N VAL A 8 -0.87 -17.53 1.31
CA VAL A 8 -1.21 -17.86 -0.06
C VAL A 8 -2.25 -18.96 -0.08
N GLY A 9 -2.09 -19.98 0.74
CA GLY A 9 -3.07 -21.03 0.80
C GLY A 9 -4.41 -20.60 1.37
N GLU A 10 -4.37 -19.72 2.34
CA GLU A 10 -5.59 -19.27 2.98
C GLU A 10 -6.37 -18.27 2.15
N ILE A 11 -5.70 -17.55 1.29
CA ILE A 11 -6.35 -16.61 0.44
C ILE A 11 -7.34 -17.26 -0.48
N ALA A 12 -7.00 -18.43 -0.94
CA ALA A 12 -7.76 -19.06 -2.00
C ALA A 12 -9.17 -19.33 -1.56
N GLY A 13 -10.08 -18.50 -2.01
CA GLY A 13 -11.50 -18.72 -1.87
C GLY A 13 -12.14 -18.21 -0.60
N THR A 14 -11.37 -17.73 0.37
CA THR A 14 -11.96 -17.33 1.64
C THR A 14 -11.71 -15.88 2.02
N ASP A 15 -10.57 -15.32 1.67
CA ASP A 15 -10.25 -13.94 2.05
C ASP A 15 -10.84 -12.96 1.07
N GLU A 16 -11.40 -11.90 1.60
CA GLU A 16 -11.94 -10.82 0.79
C GLU A 16 -11.02 -9.61 0.83
N PRO A 17 -11.00 -8.84 -0.24
CA PRO A 17 -10.21 -7.61 -0.27
C PRO A 17 -10.66 -6.66 0.84
N ASP A 18 -9.68 -6.05 1.49
CA ASP A 18 -9.95 -4.97 2.42
C ASP A 18 -9.39 -3.70 1.78
N TRP A 19 -10.28 -2.80 1.39
CA TRP A 19 -9.92 -1.54 0.76
C TRP A 19 -9.85 -0.38 1.74
N GLU A 20 -10.22 -0.61 3.00
CA GLU A 20 -10.29 0.46 3.99
C GLU A 20 -8.99 1.25 4.16
N PRO A 21 -7.81 0.60 4.19
CA PRO A 21 -6.58 1.37 4.30
C PRO A 21 -6.37 2.36 3.16
N LEU A 22 -6.69 1.96 1.93
CA LEU A 22 -6.55 2.88 0.80
C LEU A 22 -7.61 3.97 0.85
N ILE A 23 -8.85 3.61 1.20
CA ILE A 23 -9.95 4.57 1.28
C ILE A 23 -9.64 5.66 2.31
N ALA A 24 -9.00 5.28 3.41
CA ALA A 24 -8.62 6.24 4.44
C ALA A 24 -7.50 7.18 4.00
N LEU A 25 -6.70 6.75 3.02
CA LEU A 25 -5.49 7.46 2.66
C LEU A 25 -5.64 8.35 1.42
N MET A 26 -6.54 8.00 0.52
CA MET A 26 -6.61 8.67 -0.78
C MET A 26 -8.04 8.76 -1.33
N ALA A 27 -8.20 9.62 -2.34
CA ALA A 27 -9.48 9.79 -3.00
C ALA A 27 -9.92 8.52 -3.74
N PRO A 28 -11.23 8.30 -3.90
CA PRO A 28 -11.73 7.09 -4.56
C PRO A 28 -11.15 6.87 -5.96
N GLU A 29 -10.96 7.93 -6.70
CA GLU A 29 -10.39 7.83 -8.05
C GLU A 29 -8.97 7.26 -8.01
N LEU A 30 -8.22 7.60 -6.98
CA LEU A 30 -6.86 7.08 -6.83
C LEU A 30 -6.88 5.64 -6.30
N VAL A 31 -7.81 5.32 -5.41
CA VAL A 31 -8.02 3.94 -4.96
C VAL A 31 -8.22 3.03 -6.16
N GLY A 32 -9.01 3.48 -7.14
CA GLY A 32 -9.30 2.71 -8.35
C GLY A 32 -8.08 2.42 -9.21
N SER A 33 -6.97 3.11 -9.01
CA SER A 33 -5.74 2.85 -9.75
C SER A 33 -4.93 1.70 -9.16
N PHE A 34 -5.37 1.14 -8.04
CA PHE A 34 -4.71 0.01 -7.39
C PHE A 34 -5.51 -1.27 -7.58
N MET A 35 -4.81 -2.39 -7.48
CA MET A 35 -5.39 -3.72 -7.40
C MET A 35 -5.10 -4.28 -6.03
N TRP A 36 -6.09 -4.89 -5.40
CA TRP A 36 -5.82 -5.68 -4.20
C TRP A 36 -5.25 -7.02 -4.62
N MET A 37 -4.11 -7.41 -4.06
CA MET A 37 -3.43 -8.62 -4.47
C MET A 37 -3.63 -9.77 -3.49
N PHE A 38 -3.36 -9.53 -2.22
CA PHE A 38 -3.50 -10.58 -1.20
C PHE A 38 -3.29 -9.96 0.18
N PRO A 39 -3.77 -10.65 1.24
CA PRO A 39 -3.41 -10.26 2.59
C PRO A 39 -2.16 -10.99 3.04
N VAL A 40 -1.47 -10.41 4.02
CA VAL A 40 -0.34 -11.05 4.69
C VAL A 40 -0.61 -10.97 6.17
N THR A 41 -0.47 -12.10 6.88
CA THR A 41 -0.57 -12.09 8.33
C THR A 41 0.83 -12.24 8.91
N LEU A 42 1.26 -11.24 9.67
CA LEU A 42 2.58 -11.24 10.27
C LEU A 42 2.63 -12.17 11.49
N ALA A 43 3.83 -12.44 11.99
CA ALA A 43 4.01 -13.36 13.11
C ALA A 43 3.24 -12.93 14.36
N ASP A 44 3.08 -11.62 14.56
CA ASP A 44 2.35 -11.08 15.72
C ASP A 44 0.85 -10.98 15.49
N GLY A 45 0.35 -11.47 14.34
CA GLY A 45 -1.06 -11.43 14.03
C GLY A 45 -1.51 -10.21 13.23
N THR A 46 -0.63 -9.25 13.00
CA THR A 46 -0.98 -8.06 12.21
C THR A 46 -1.33 -8.46 10.78
N ARG A 47 -2.47 -7.99 10.30
CA ARG A 47 -2.86 -8.21 8.92
C ARG A 47 -2.41 -7.02 8.07
N VAL A 48 -1.74 -7.30 6.98
CA VAL A 48 -1.25 -6.31 6.03
C VAL A 48 -1.89 -6.59 4.68
N GLU A 49 -2.43 -5.55 4.04
CA GLU A 49 -3.01 -5.68 2.71
C GLU A 49 -1.95 -5.33 1.67
N ALA A 50 -1.79 -6.18 0.68
CA ALA A 50 -0.87 -5.91 -0.42
C ALA A 50 -1.67 -5.36 -1.60
N TYR A 51 -1.37 -4.14 -2.00
CA TYR A 51 -1.97 -3.51 -3.17
C TYR A 51 -0.89 -3.28 -4.22
N LYS A 52 -1.27 -3.33 -5.48
CA LYS A 52 -0.35 -3.11 -6.58
C LYS A 52 -0.90 -2.02 -7.47
N HIS A 53 -0.09 -1.02 -7.76
CA HIS A 53 -0.54 0.04 -8.66
C HIS A 53 -0.61 -0.49 -10.09
N ARG A 54 -1.70 -0.19 -10.78
CA ARG A 54 -1.95 -0.75 -12.12
C ARG A 54 -0.93 -0.32 -13.15
N VAL A 55 -0.47 0.93 -13.05
CA VAL A 55 0.44 1.49 -14.05
C VAL A 55 1.89 1.29 -13.66
N THR A 56 2.28 1.67 -12.44
CA THR A 56 3.68 1.57 -12.03
C THR A 56 4.08 0.15 -11.72
N ARG A 57 3.12 -0.71 -11.43
CA ARG A 57 3.32 -2.11 -11.05
C ARG A 57 4.05 -2.28 -9.73
N ARG A 58 4.10 -1.23 -8.93
CA ARG A 58 4.75 -1.26 -7.63
C ARG A 58 3.75 -1.58 -6.54
N TYR A 59 4.26 -2.22 -5.48
CA TYR A 59 3.43 -2.66 -4.37
C TYR A 59 3.41 -1.66 -3.23
N LEU A 60 2.24 -1.55 -2.59
CA LEU A 60 2.04 -0.79 -1.38
C LEU A 60 1.43 -1.74 -0.37
N TYR A 61 2.10 -1.91 0.78
CA TYR A 61 1.62 -2.80 1.83
C TYR A 61 1.18 -1.95 3.02
N LEU A 62 -0.08 -2.05 3.39
CA LEU A 62 -0.64 -1.24 4.47
C LEU A 62 -1.38 -2.12 5.47
N ASP A 63 -1.26 -1.79 6.77
CA ASP A 63 -2.10 -2.39 7.78
C ASP A 63 -3.29 -1.50 8.10
N ALA A 64 -4.14 -1.95 9.01
CA ALA A 64 -5.37 -1.21 9.35
C ALA A 64 -5.08 0.11 10.03
N GLU A 65 -3.91 0.29 10.61
CA GLU A 65 -3.51 1.54 11.26
C GLU A 65 -2.76 2.46 10.30
N LEU A 66 -2.76 2.13 9.02
CA LEU A 66 -2.10 2.90 7.97
C LEU A 66 -0.60 2.99 8.15
N ARG A 67 0.00 1.94 8.71
CA ARG A 67 1.45 1.82 8.71
C ARG A 67 1.85 1.10 7.42
N ALA A 68 2.95 1.53 6.84
CA ALA A 68 3.46 0.94 5.61
C ALA A 68 4.50 -0.11 5.92
N TRP A 69 4.46 -1.19 5.17
CA TRP A 69 5.38 -2.31 5.30
C TRP A 69 6.09 -2.53 3.98
N GLY A 70 7.26 -3.17 4.02
CA GLY A 70 8.02 -3.47 2.83
C GLY A 70 8.52 -4.89 2.87
N TYR A 71 8.49 -5.56 1.73
CA TYR A 71 9.01 -6.91 1.62
C TYR A 71 10.54 -6.85 1.58
N ARG A 72 11.19 -7.67 2.41
CA ARG A 72 12.65 -7.67 2.54
C ARG A 72 13.22 -8.88 1.82
N ASP A 73 14.52 -8.79 1.52
CA ASP A 73 15.23 -9.86 0.81
C ASP A 73 15.22 -11.19 1.55
N ASP A 74 15.10 -11.13 2.88
CA ASP A 74 15.07 -12.35 3.70
C ASP A 74 13.68 -12.99 3.75
N GLY A 75 12.75 -12.49 2.97
CA GLY A 75 11.40 -13.05 2.92
C GLY A 75 10.46 -12.53 3.97
N ARG A 76 10.88 -11.54 4.74
CA ARG A 76 10.08 -10.96 5.80
C ARG A 76 9.57 -9.59 5.40
N TYR A 77 8.58 -9.10 6.16
CA TYR A 77 8.08 -7.75 5.96
C TYR A 77 8.61 -6.87 7.08
N GLY A 78 9.10 -5.69 6.71
CA GLY A 78 9.64 -4.74 7.67
C GLY A 78 8.81 -3.47 7.71
N LEU A 79 8.63 -2.92 8.91
CA LEU A 79 7.90 -1.66 9.08
C LEU A 79 8.72 -0.52 8.48
N GLN A 80 8.07 0.32 7.68
CA GLN A 80 8.71 1.47 7.05
C GLN A 80 8.48 2.71 7.91
N ARG A 81 9.43 3.63 7.89
CA ARG A 81 9.36 4.83 8.72
C ARG A 81 8.32 5.82 8.26
N SER A 82 8.11 5.91 6.98
CA SER A 82 7.27 6.96 6.40
C SER A 82 6.32 6.38 5.38
N VAL A 83 5.03 6.52 5.65
CA VAL A 83 3.98 6.14 4.70
C VAL A 83 4.06 7.04 3.49
N ALA A 84 4.32 8.34 3.69
CA ALA A 84 4.41 9.29 2.60
C ALA A 84 5.54 8.95 1.63
N ALA A 85 6.71 8.58 2.17
CA ALA A 85 7.85 8.24 1.32
C ALA A 85 7.57 6.98 0.49
N ILE A 86 6.94 5.98 1.11
CA ILE A 86 6.60 4.76 0.38
C ILE A 86 5.56 5.04 -0.69
N LEU A 87 4.54 5.83 -0.36
CA LEU A 87 3.49 6.16 -1.31
C LEU A 87 4.08 6.93 -2.51
N GLU A 88 4.99 7.84 -2.26
CA GLU A 88 5.65 8.56 -3.34
C GLU A 88 6.47 7.61 -4.22
N LEU A 89 7.20 6.66 -3.63
CA LEU A 89 7.94 5.67 -4.39
C LEU A 89 7.02 4.84 -5.30
N VAL A 90 5.84 4.50 -4.81
CA VAL A 90 4.89 3.70 -5.58
C VAL A 90 4.31 4.50 -6.74
N LEU A 91 3.99 5.77 -6.52
CA LEU A 91 3.25 6.58 -7.48
C LEU A 91 4.13 7.40 -8.43
N ALA A 92 5.34 7.78 -8.01
CA ALA A 92 6.17 8.69 -8.80
C ALA A 92 6.42 8.25 -10.23
N PRO A 93 6.67 6.97 -10.54
CA PRO A 93 6.87 6.58 -11.93
C PRO A 93 5.67 6.88 -12.81
N TRP A 94 4.46 6.97 -12.24
CA TRP A 94 3.24 7.23 -12.99
C TRP A 94 3.30 8.62 -13.64
N TRP A 95 3.67 9.63 -12.84
CA TRP A 95 3.74 10.98 -13.42
C TRP A 95 5.10 11.26 -14.07
N GLU A 96 6.17 10.66 -13.56
CA GLU A 96 7.51 10.89 -14.13
C GLU A 96 7.63 10.37 -15.55
N ARG A 97 6.89 9.30 -15.85
CA ARG A 97 6.89 8.74 -17.21
C ARG A 97 5.80 9.32 -18.08
N GLY A 98 5.06 10.30 -17.58
CA GLY A 98 4.03 10.96 -18.36
C GLY A 98 2.75 10.16 -18.53
N HIS A 99 2.51 9.17 -17.70
CA HIS A 99 1.31 8.32 -17.82
C HIS A 99 0.14 8.81 -16.99
N ALA A 100 0.36 9.72 -16.06
CA ALA A 100 -0.70 10.30 -15.25
C ALA A 100 -1.10 11.65 -15.85
N ASP A 101 -2.41 11.91 -15.95
CA ASP A 101 -2.84 13.22 -16.39
C ASP A 101 -2.75 14.22 -15.23
N PRO A 102 -2.91 15.54 -15.50
CA PRO A 102 -2.73 16.55 -14.44
C PRO A 102 -3.64 16.34 -13.24
N ASP A 103 -4.88 15.89 -13.44
CA ASP A 103 -5.80 15.66 -12.33
C ASP A 103 -5.34 14.49 -11.49
N GLU A 104 -4.83 13.45 -12.11
CA GLU A 104 -4.29 12.30 -11.40
C GLU A 104 -3.06 12.67 -10.58
N VAL A 105 -2.21 13.54 -11.13
CA VAL A 105 -1.03 14.01 -10.38
C VAL A 105 -1.46 14.75 -9.12
N VAL A 106 -2.50 15.59 -9.21
CA VAL A 106 -3.01 16.30 -8.04
C VAL A 106 -3.50 15.32 -6.99
N LEU A 107 -4.24 14.29 -7.40
CA LEU A 107 -4.73 13.27 -6.46
C LEU A 107 -3.57 12.53 -5.78
N CYS A 108 -2.50 12.26 -6.51
CA CYS A 108 -1.31 11.62 -5.95
C CYS A 108 -0.70 12.50 -4.86
N TRP A 109 -0.51 13.79 -5.15
CA TRP A 109 0.10 14.70 -4.18
C TRP A 109 -0.80 14.93 -2.97
N ASP A 110 -2.12 14.96 -3.16
CA ASP A 110 -3.05 15.07 -2.04
C ASP A 110 -2.92 13.86 -1.11
N ALA A 111 -2.79 12.67 -1.68
CA ALA A 111 -2.62 11.45 -0.89
C ALA A 111 -1.28 11.46 -0.15
N ILE A 112 -0.22 11.86 -0.83
CA ILE A 112 1.12 11.95 -0.22
C ILE A 112 1.11 12.96 0.92
N GLU A 113 0.43 14.09 0.72
CA GLU A 113 0.34 15.09 1.77
C GLU A 113 -0.44 14.60 2.98
N ARG A 114 -1.53 13.87 2.74
CA ARG A 114 -2.29 13.26 3.83
C ARG A 114 -1.43 12.25 4.59
N ALA A 115 -0.67 11.44 3.87
CA ALA A 115 0.26 10.49 4.48
C ALA A 115 1.35 11.21 5.28
N ARG A 116 1.81 12.35 4.78
CA ARG A 116 2.83 13.14 5.48
C ARG A 116 2.31 13.67 6.80
N ARG A 117 1.08 14.13 6.84
CA ARG A 117 0.46 14.57 8.09
C ARG A 117 0.33 13.41 9.08
N LEU A 118 0.00 12.23 8.56
CA LEU A 118 -0.10 11.03 9.40
C LEU A 118 1.27 10.67 9.98
N ASP A 119 2.33 10.74 9.19
CA ASP A 119 3.68 10.48 9.67
C ASP A 119 4.07 11.46 10.76
N LEU A 120 3.74 12.74 10.59
CA LEU A 120 4.04 13.76 11.59
C LEU A 120 3.31 13.50 12.90
N ALA A 121 2.07 13.05 12.83
CA ALA A 121 1.27 12.78 14.02
C ALA A 121 1.82 11.62 14.85
N ARG A 122 2.65 10.79 14.26
CA ARG A 122 3.20 9.61 14.92
C ARG A 122 4.58 9.80 15.51
N ARG A 123 5.14 10.99 15.38
CA ARG A 123 6.47 11.26 15.92
C ARG A 123 6.46 11.46 17.42
#